data_62970463be6443b023c4718566e02f86
#
_entry.id   62970463be6443b023c4718566e02f86
#
_cell.length_a   1.000
_cell.length_b   1.000
_cell.length_c   1.000
_cell.angle_alpha   90.00
_cell.angle_beta   90.00
_cell.angle_gamma   90.00
#
_symmetry.space_group_name_H-M   'P 1'
#
loop_
_entity.id
_entity.type
_entity.pdbx_description
1 polymer ?
#
loop_
_entity_poly.entity_id
_entity_poly.type
_entity_poly.pdbx_seq_one_letter_code
_entity_poly.pdbx_strand_id
1 'polypeptide(L)'
;MGSKQVRQILVRMHYSRILLNQALQMNYTYIEPQALVHRWRKEAPARLAQNTYLQSICQDLLNHLPNFRQEVATFVHGDLHHTNWVETTSGLVYLTDWETACLTDRMLDVAYLLTHYIPRHEWKEWLKAYGYKYNQTVLSKIYWYGQLVYLNQIVKHVESYNVPEANKEIYALRQFRQSFKKDI
;
A
#
# COMPACT_ATOMS: atom_id res chain seq x y z
N MET A 1 -3.96 -4.38 18.50
CA MET A 1 -4.54 -3.09 18.04
C MET A 1 -5.81 -3.34 17.25
N GLY A 2 -6.92 -2.68 17.55
CA GLY A 2 -8.19 -2.93 16.87
C GLY A 2 -8.23 -2.35 15.46
N SER A 3 -8.68 -3.12 14.47
CA SER A 3 -8.81 -2.67 13.06
C SER A 3 -9.64 -1.39 12.90
N LYS A 4 -10.55 -1.12 13.83
CA LYS A 4 -11.39 0.09 13.87
C LYS A 4 -10.57 1.37 14.13
N GLN A 5 -9.65 1.36 15.11
CA GLN A 5 -8.79 2.52 15.43
C GLN A 5 -7.87 2.86 14.28
N VAL A 6 -7.19 1.85 13.72
CA VAL A 6 -6.32 2.00 12.53
C VAL A 6 -7.08 2.65 11.39
N ARG A 7 -8.27 2.13 11.06
CA ARG A 7 -9.11 2.69 9.99
C ARG A 7 -9.49 4.15 10.27
N GLN A 8 -9.84 4.50 11.53
CA GLN A 8 -10.19 5.87 11.88
C GLN A 8 -9.01 6.84 11.72
N ILE A 9 -7.80 6.42 12.08
CA ILE A 9 -6.57 7.20 11.87
C ILE A 9 -6.35 7.43 10.38
N LEU A 10 -6.43 6.38 9.55
CA LEU A 10 -6.27 6.53 8.11
C LEU A 10 -7.32 7.43 7.47
N VAL A 11 -8.59 7.30 7.86
CA VAL A 11 -9.65 8.19 7.37
C VAL A 11 -9.32 9.65 7.70
N ARG A 12 -8.94 9.94 8.95
CA ARG A 12 -8.56 11.31 9.36
C ARG A 12 -7.37 11.84 8.57
N MET A 13 -6.35 11.02 8.37
CA MET A 13 -5.14 11.38 7.62
C MET A 13 -5.47 11.63 6.14
N HIS A 14 -6.09 10.67 5.47
CA HIS A 14 -6.34 10.73 4.03
C HIS A 14 -7.37 11.80 3.62
N TYR A 15 -8.27 12.19 4.50
CA TYR A 15 -9.24 13.26 4.24
C TYR A 15 -8.86 14.61 4.85
N SER A 16 -7.66 14.72 5.45
CA SER A 16 -7.18 15.98 6.03
C SER A 16 -6.67 16.93 4.96
N ARG A 17 -7.45 17.97 4.68
CA ARG A 17 -7.01 19.08 3.81
C ARG A 17 -5.84 19.85 4.42
N ILE A 18 -5.74 19.87 5.75
CA ILE A 18 -4.63 20.55 6.44
C ILE A 18 -3.32 19.81 6.12
N LEU A 19 -3.28 18.49 6.28
CA LEU A 19 -2.08 17.71 5.96
C LEU A 19 -1.71 17.81 4.48
N LEU A 20 -2.69 17.73 3.57
CA LEU A 20 -2.45 17.92 2.15
C LEU A 20 -1.81 19.26 1.84
N ASN A 21 -2.37 20.37 2.37
CA ASN A 21 -1.85 21.69 2.14
C ASN A 21 -0.46 21.86 2.74
N GLN A 22 -0.20 21.36 3.94
CA GLN A 22 1.13 21.40 4.56
C GLN A 22 2.16 20.61 3.74
N ALA A 23 1.81 19.42 3.26
CA ALA A 23 2.69 18.65 2.41
C ALA A 23 3.05 19.41 1.11
N LEU A 24 2.07 20.04 0.47
CA LEU A 24 2.33 20.87 -0.72
C LEU A 24 3.23 22.07 -0.40
N GLN A 25 3.04 22.75 0.74
CA GLN A 25 3.91 23.83 1.20
C GLN A 25 5.35 23.36 1.49
N MET A 26 5.52 22.10 1.90
CA MET A 26 6.82 21.45 2.10
C MET A 26 7.42 20.89 0.80
N ASN A 27 6.87 21.24 -0.36
CA ASN A 27 7.31 20.81 -1.69
C ASN A 27 7.14 19.30 -1.96
N TYR A 28 6.24 18.63 -1.26
CA TYR A 28 5.83 17.27 -1.69
C TYR A 28 5.14 17.36 -3.04
N THR A 29 5.56 16.53 -3.97
CA THR A 29 4.95 16.43 -5.30
C THR A 29 4.04 15.21 -5.40
N TYR A 30 3.05 15.29 -6.30
CA TYR A 30 2.20 14.14 -6.59
C TYR A 30 3.00 13.03 -7.28
N ILE A 31 2.82 11.81 -6.79
CA ILE A 31 3.44 10.63 -7.35
C ILE A 31 2.37 9.79 -8.04
N GLU A 32 2.50 9.64 -9.35
CA GLU A 32 1.62 8.81 -10.14
C GLU A 32 1.91 7.32 -9.94
N PRO A 33 0.92 6.43 -10.15
CA PRO A 33 1.11 4.98 -10.01
C PRO A 33 2.29 4.44 -10.82
N GLN A 34 2.46 4.91 -12.05
CA GLN A 34 3.59 4.53 -12.90
C GLN A 34 4.94 4.87 -12.25
N ALA A 35 5.06 6.04 -11.64
CA ALA A 35 6.29 6.48 -10.98
C ALA A 35 6.64 5.61 -9.76
N LEU A 36 5.64 5.09 -9.03
CA LEU A 36 5.86 4.15 -7.92
C LEU A 36 6.50 2.84 -8.41
N VAL A 37 6.06 2.31 -9.55
CA VAL A 37 6.64 1.09 -10.14
C VAL A 37 8.06 1.37 -10.67
N HIS A 38 8.28 2.51 -11.30
CA HIS A 38 9.63 2.90 -11.76
C HIS A 38 10.60 3.11 -10.60
N ARG A 39 10.12 3.70 -9.48
CA ARG A 39 10.91 3.80 -8.26
C ARG A 39 11.35 2.42 -7.79
N TRP A 40 10.43 1.47 -7.66
CA TRP A 40 10.76 0.10 -7.27
C TRP A 40 11.82 -0.52 -8.19
N ARG A 41 11.68 -0.39 -9.51
CA ARG A 41 12.66 -0.92 -10.48
C ARG A 41 14.06 -0.32 -10.31
N LYS A 42 14.13 0.95 -9.92
CA LYS A 42 15.38 1.69 -9.72
C LYS A 42 16.05 1.35 -8.38
N GLU A 43 15.26 1.21 -7.33
CA GLU A 43 15.74 1.09 -5.95
C GLU A 43 15.88 -0.37 -5.51
N ALA A 44 15.21 -1.32 -6.16
CA ALA A 44 15.29 -2.73 -5.79
C ALA A 44 16.72 -3.29 -5.90
N PRO A 45 17.19 -4.02 -4.89
CA PRO A 45 18.48 -4.71 -4.95
C PRO A 45 18.64 -5.57 -6.21
N ALA A 46 19.84 -5.65 -6.78
CA ALA A 46 20.12 -6.31 -8.06
C ALA A 46 19.52 -7.72 -8.16
N ARG A 47 19.58 -8.51 -7.07
CA ARG A 47 19.01 -9.87 -7.03
C ARG A 47 17.49 -9.90 -7.20
N LEU A 48 16.77 -8.87 -6.76
CA LEU A 48 15.32 -8.72 -6.97
C LEU A 48 15.03 -8.16 -8.35
N ALA A 49 15.82 -7.16 -8.77
CA ALA A 49 15.73 -6.57 -10.09
C ALA A 49 15.96 -7.58 -11.23
N GLN A 50 16.71 -8.65 -10.99
CA GLN A 50 16.95 -9.74 -11.95
C GLN A 50 15.95 -10.91 -11.85
N ASN A 51 15.07 -10.90 -10.84
CA ASN A 51 14.08 -11.95 -10.66
C ASN A 51 12.96 -11.84 -11.72
N THR A 52 12.89 -12.81 -12.64
CA THR A 52 11.96 -12.79 -13.77
C THR A 52 10.50 -12.73 -13.37
N TYR A 53 10.12 -13.37 -12.24
CA TYR A 53 8.76 -13.32 -11.71
C TYR A 53 8.40 -11.91 -11.22
N LEU A 54 9.28 -11.25 -10.45
CA LEU A 54 9.03 -9.89 -9.96
C LEU A 54 9.04 -8.87 -11.11
N GLN A 55 9.93 -9.06 -12.11
CA GLN A 55 9.93 -8.25 -13.34
C GLN A 55 8.61 -8.39 -14.11
N SER A 56 8.06 -9.60 -14.23
CA SER A 56 6.77 -9.81 -14.90
C SER A 56 5.64 -9.08 -14.20
N ILE A 57 5.67 -9.01 -12.86
CA ILE A 57 4.68 -8.27 -12.07
C ILE A 57 4.82 -6.76 -12.32
N CYS A 58 6.04 -6.22 -12.30
CA CYS A 58 6.27 -4.82 -12.61
C CYS A 58 5.78 -4.46 -14.03
N GLN A 59 5.98 -5.34 -15.00
CA GLN A 59 5.48 -5.13 -16.36
C GLN A 59 3.95 -5.18 -16.41
N ASP A 60 3.33 -6.13 -15.71
CA ASP A 60 1.87 -6.19 -15.56
C ASP A 60 1.28 -4.91 -14.95
N LEU A 61 1.92 -4.40 -13.88
CA LEU A 61 1.51 -3.15 -13.24
C LEU A 61 1.60 -1.96 -14.18
N LEU A 62 2.66 -1.87 -14.98
CA LEU A 62 2.82 -0.79 -15.98
C LEU A 62 1.82 -0.89 -17.13
N ASN A 63 1.43 -2.11 -17.53
CA ASN A 63 0.47 -2.33 -18.61
C ASN A 63 -0.98 -2.07 -18.16
N HIS A 64 -1.28 -2.09 -16.85
CA HIS A 64 -2.62 -1.98 -16.29
C HIS A 64 -2.71 -0.90 -15.22
N LEU A 65 -2.26 0.31 -15.52
CA LEU A 65 -2.25 1.43 -14.57
C LEU A 65 -3.68 1.74 -14.07
N PRO A 66 -3.86 1.95 -12.76
CA PRO A 66 -5.15 2.37 -12.22
C PRO A 66 -5.46 3.80 -12.66
N ASN A 67 -6.74 4.10 -12.82
CA ASN A 67 -7.16 5.48 -13.05
C ASN A 67 -6.81 6.32 -11.81
N PHE A 68 -5.87 7.23 -11.98
CA PHE A 68 -5.41 8.18 -10.97
C PHE A 68 -5.63 9.61 -11.46
N ARG A 69 -6.11 10.47 -10.60
CA ARG A 69 -6.23 11.90 -10.83
C ARG A 69 -5.70 12.66 -9.62
N GLN A 70 -4.92 13.71 -9.86
CA GLN A 70 -4.27 14.49 -8.80
C GLN A 70 -5.29 15.13 -7.84
N GLU A 71 -6.50 15.46 -8.31
CA GLU A 71 -7.56 16.06 -7.49
C GLU A 71 -8.06 15.13 -6.38
N VAL A 72 -7.82 13.81 -6.52
CA VAL A 72 -8.19 12.82 -5.50
C VAL A 72 -6.98 12.25 -4.75
N ALA A 73 -5.78 12.74 -5.05
CA ALA A 73 -4.58 12.39 -4.32
C ALA A 73 -4.66 12.88 -2.88
N THR A 74 -4.05 12.12 -1.99
CA THR A 74 -3.99 12.44 -0.57
C THR A 74 -2.57 12.24 -0.04
N PHE A 75 -2.32 12.75 1.15
CA PHE A 75 -1.12 12.40 1.88
C PHE A 75 -1.26 10.97 2.40
N VAL A 76 -0.36 10.07 1.99
CA VAL A 76 -0.32 8.66 2.39
C VAL A 76 0.96 8.38 3.16
N HIS A 77 0.91 7.39 4.02
CA HIS A 77 2.07 6.94 4.79
C HIS A 77 3.04 6.09 3.94
N GLY A 78 2.49 5.16 3.15
CA GLY A 78 3.25 4.30 2.23
C GLY A 78 3.86 3.05 2.88
N ASP A 79 3.95 2.96 4.21
CA ASP A 79 4.48 1.81 4.95
C ASP A 79 3.70 1.57 6.26
N LEU A 80 2.57 0.90 6.19
CA LEU A 80 1.72 0.63 7.35
C LEU A 80 2.11 -0.66 8.11
N HIS A 81 3.40 -0.99 8.13
CA HIS A 81 3.90 -2.14 8.87
C HIS A 81 3.55 -2.03 10.37
N HIS A 82 3.32 -3.17 11.04
CA HIS A 82 2.88 -3.18 12.43
C HIS A 82 3.85 -2.51 13.40
N THR A 83 5.15 -2.48 13.08
CA THR A 83 6.17 -1.78 13.89
C THR A 83 6.04 -0.27 13.89
N ASN A 84 5.36 0.29 12.89
CA ASN A 84 5.15 1.74 12.74
C ASN A 84 3.92 2.23 13.52
N TRP A 85 3.24 1.33 14.24
CA TRP A 85 2.10 1.66 15.09
C TRP A 85 2.49 1.54 16.56
N VAL A 86 2.40 2.63 17.28
CA VAL A 86 2.74 2.71 18.71
C VAL A 86 1.47 2.97 19.51
N GLU A 87 1.13 2.05 20.42
CA GLU A 87 0.04 2.22 21.36
C GLU A 87 0.59 2.59 22.75
N THR A 88 0.11 3.69 23.30
CA THR A 88 0.48 4.12 24.65
C THR A 88 -0.29 3.33 25.72
N THR A 89 0.18 3.42 26.96
CA THR A 89 -0.52 2.85 28.13
C THR A 89 -1.92 3.45 28.36
N SER A 90 -2.18 4.66 27.84
CA SER A 90 -3.50 5.31 27.85
C SER A 90 -4.40 4.90 26.68
N GLY A 91 -3.96 3.99 25.79
CA GLY A 91 -4.72 3.52 24.64
C GLY A 91 -4.72 4.46 23.43
N LEU A 92 -3.88 5.51 23.45
CA LEU A 92 -3.66 6.35 22.26
C LEU A 92 -2.76 5.61 21.27
N VAL A 93 -3.12 5.67 19.99
CA VAL A 93 -2.38 5.04 18.90
C VAL A 93 -1.74 6.12 18.03
N TYR A 94 -0.45 5.98 17.80
CA TYR A 94 0.36 6.83 16.93
C TYR A 94 0.88 6.04 15.74
N LEU A 95 0.97 6.70 14.60
CA LEU A 95 1.65 6.21 13.41
C LEU A 95 2.98 6.94 13.30
N THR A 96 4.08 6.19 13.17
CA THR A 96 5.46 6.67 13.15
C THR A 96 6.16 6.24 11.87
N ASP A 97 7.38 6.72 11.62
CA ASP A 97 8.20 6.38 10.46
C ASP A 97 7.57 6.81 9.12
N TRP A 98 7.62 8.13 8.89
CA TRP A 98 7.02 8.79 7.74
C TRP A 98 7.96 8.94 6.53
N GLU A 99 9.06 8.21 6.48
CA GLU A 99 10.09 8.35 5.43
C GLU A 99 9.55 8.02 4.03
N THR A 100 8.56 7.13 3.94
CA THR A 100 7.91 6.73 2.68
C THR A 100 6.68 7.57 2.34
N ALA A 101 6.33 8.54 3.19
CA ALA A 101 5.14 9.35 2.99
C ALA A 101 5.20 10.16 1.69
N CYS A 102 4.08 10.24 1.00
CA CYS A 102 4.00 10.95 -0.28
C CYS A 102 2.56 11.39 -0.61
N LEU A 103 2.41 12.14 -1.69
CA LEU A 103 1.10 12.52 -2.24
C LEU A 103 0.75 11.57 -3.38
N THR A 104 -0.19 10.64 -3.16
CA THR A 104 -0.64 9.69 -4.19
C THR A 104 -2.06 9.18 -3.89
N ASP A 105 -2.49 8.12 -4.57
CA ASP A 105 -3.78 7.48 -4.29
C ASP A 105 -3.74 6.79 -2.92
N ARG A 106 -4.66 7.17 -2.03
CA ARG A 106 -4.84 6.55 -0.71
C ARG A 106 -5.05 5.03 -0.76
N MET A 107 -5.34 4.50 -1.94
CA MET A 107 -5.45 3.05 -2.13
C MET A 107 -4.13 2.32 -1.84
N LEU A 108 -2.98 2.99 -1.90
CA LEU A 108 -1.70 2.43 -1.48
C LEU A 108 -1.74 1.95 -0.02
N ASP A 109 -2.17 2.83 0.90
CA ASP A 109 -2.30 2.51 2.33
C ASP A 109 -3.45 1.53 2.60
N VAL A 110 -4.59 1.73 1.93
CA VAL A 110 -5.76 0.85 2.07
C VAL A 110 -5.42 -0.57 1.63
N ALA A 111 -4.77 -0.73 0.46
CA ALA A 111 -4.35 -2.03 -0.03
C ALA A 111 -3.35 -2.71 0.91
N TYR A 112 -2.44 -1.92 1.53
CA TYR A 112 -1.51 -2.45 2.53
C TYR A 112 -2.26 -3.16 3.67
N LEU A 113 -3.21 -2.47 4.31
CA LEU A 113 -3.96 -3.07 5.42
C LEU A 113 -4.78 -4.28 4.99
N LEU A 114 -5.44 -4.20 3.84
CA LEU A 114 -6.27 -5.27 3.33
C LEU A 114 -5.46 -6.52 3.00
N THR A 115 -4.28 -6.37 2.43
CA THR A 115 -3.46 -7.52 2.01
C THR A 115 -2.71 -8.18 3.16
N HIS A 116 -2.37 -7.44 4.23
CA HIS A 116 -1.50 -7.95 5.29
C HIS A 116 -2.21 -8.18 6.64
N TYR A 117 -3.32 -7.45 6.91
CA TYR A 117 -3.91 -7.48 8.24
C TYR A 117 -5.40 -7.76 8.30
N ILE A 118 -6.13 -7.61 7.18
CA ILE A 118 -7.57 -7.78 7.16
C ILE A 118 -7.94 -9.04 6.37
N PRO A 119 -8.59 -10.03 6.99
CA PRO A 119 -9.04 -11.23 6.28
C PRO A 119 -9.95 -10.89 5.10
N ARG A 120 -9.83 -11.63 4.00
CA ARG A 120 -10.56 -11.36 2.75
C ARG A 120 -12.07 -11.24 2.93
N HIS A 121 -12.66 -12.06 3.78
CA HIS A 121 -14.11 -12.04 4.03
C HIS A 121 -14.60 -10.78 4.76
N GLU A 122 -13.70 -10.04 5.43
CA GLU A 122 -14.00 -8.77 6.10
C GLU A 122 -13.84 -7.54 5.20
N TRP A 123 -13.25 -7.67 4.00
CA TRP A 123 -12.93 -6.53 3.14
C TRP A 123 -14.14 -5.68 2.78
N LYS A 124 -15.28 -6.30 2.50
CA LYS A 124 -16.51 -5.60 2.13
C LYS A 124 -16.96 -4.63 3.22
N GLU A 125 -17.05 -5.10 4.45
CA GLU A 125 -17.49 -4.28 5.59
C GLU A 125 -16.43 -3.27 5.99
N TRP A 126 -15.15 -3.64 5.92
CA TRP A 126 -14.05 -2.73 6.19
C TRP A 126 -14.00 -1.57 5.19
N LEU A 127 -14.11 -1.85 3.89
CA LEU A 127 -14.14 -0.84 2.83
C LEU A 127 -15.35 0.09 2.95
N LYS A 128 -16.53 -0.46 3.21
CA LYS A 128 -17.74 0.31 3.46
C LYS A 128 -17.56 1.29 4.63
N ALA A 129 -16.99 0.82 5.73
CA ALA A 129 -16.74 1.62 6.92
C ALA A 129 -15.60 2.64 6.74
N TYR A 130 -14.71 2.44 5.76
CA TYR A 130 -13.70 3.41 5.33
C TYR A 130 -14.30 4.49 4.39
N GLY A 131 -15.40 4.20 3.70
CA GLY A 131 -16.06 5.11 2.75
C GLY A 131 -15.96 4.69 1.28
N TYR A 132 -15.53 3.47 0.99
CA TYR A 132 -15.54 2.90 -0.36
C TYR A 132 -16.77 2.04 -0.63
N LYS A 133 -17.22 2.06 -1.89
CA LYS A 133 -18.17 1.04 -2.38
C LYS A 133 -17.38 -0.23 -2.72
N TYR A 134 -17.88 -1.38 -2.28
CA TYR A 134 -17.32 -2.68 -2.69
C TYR A 134 -17.78 -3.01 -4.11
N ASN A 135 -16.97 -2.68 -5.10
CA ASN A 135 -17.27 -2.90 -6.52
C ASN A 135 -15.98 -3.24 -7.30
N GLN A 136 -16.14 -3.62 -8.57
CA GLN A 136 -15.04 -4.05 -9.42
C GLN A 136 -13.93 -2.99 -9.56
N THR A 137 -14.28 -1.71 -9.68
CA THR A 137 -13.30 -0.62 -9.80
C THR A 137 -12.41 -0.54 -8.56
N VAL A 138 -13.01 -0.63 -7.36
CA VAL A 138 -12.25 -0.62 -6.09
C VAL A 138 -11.41 -1.89 -5.96
N LEU A 139 -11.98 -3.05 -6.30
CA LEU A 139 -11.23 -4.33 -6.26
C LEU A 139 -10.04 -4.33 -7.22
N SER A 140 -10.19 -3.81 -8.45
CA SER A 140 -9.09 -3.67 -9.40
C SER A 140 -7.98 -2.76 -8.87
N LYS A 141 -8.31 -1.65 -8.20
CA LYS A 141 -7.33 -0.80 -7.54
C LYS A 141 -6.61 -1.53 -6.40
N ILE A 142 -7.35 -2.26 -5.56
CA ILE A 142 -6.75 -3.06 -4.47
C ILE A 142 -5.81 -4.13 -5.05
N TYR A 143 -6.20 -4.77 -6.14
CA TYR A 143 -5.36 -5.75 -6.82
C TYR A 143 -4.05 -5.11 -7.33
N TRP A 144 -4.13 -3.94 -7.94
CA TRP A 144 -2.96 -3.23 -8.44
C TRP A 144 -2.03 -2.78 -7.31
N TYR A 145 -2.56 -1.99 -6.36
CA TYR A 145 -1.76 -1.46 -5.25
C TYR A 145 -1.27 -2.56 -4.29
N GLY A 146 -2.05 -3.61 -4.08
CA GLY A 146 -1.65 -4.75 -3.26
C GLY A 146 -0.41 -5.45 -3.79
N GLN A 147 -0.29 -5.62 -5.12
CA GLN A 147 0.93 -6.16 -5.72
C GLN A 147 2.13 -5.25 -5.47
N LEU A 148 1.96 -3.93 -5.61
CA LEU A 148 3.03 -2.96 -5.34
C LEU A 148 3.46 -2.99 -3.86
N VAL A 149 2.51 -3.12 -2.94
CA VAL A 149 2.80 -3.25 -1.50
C VAL A 149 3.65 -4.49 -1.24
N TYR A 150 3.28 -5.66 -1.77
CA TYR A 150 4.11 -6.86 -1.65
C TYR A 150 5.52 -6.66 -2.21
N LEU A 151 5.63 -6.03 -3.38
CA LEU A 151 6.93 -5.72 -3.97
C LEU A 151 7.81 -4.86 -3.05
N ASN A 152 7.22 -3.83 -2.42
CA ASN A 152 7.93 -2.96 -1.47
C ASN A 152 8.34 -3.73 -0.20
N GLN A 153 7.48 -4.59 0.35
CA GLN A 153 7.82 -5.40 1.53
C GLN A 153 8.93 -6.41 1.22
N ILE A 154 8.94 -7.02 0.04
CA ILE A 154 10.03 -7.90 -0.39
C ILE A 154 11.36 -7.14 -0.39
N VAL A 155 11.42 -5.91 -0.93
CA VAL A 155 12.63 -5.07 -0.89
C VAL A 155 13.05 -4.81 0.54
N LYS A 156 12.16 -4.34 1.39
CA LYS A 156 12.41 -4.02 2.80
C LYS A 156 13.01 -5.21 3.56
N HIS A 157 12.44 -6.40 3.39
CA HIS A 157 12.96 -7.61 4.02
C HIS A 157 14.33 -8.03 3.48
N VAL A 158 14.58 -7.83 2.19
CA VAL A 158 15.87 -8.11 1.58
C VAL A 158 16.95 -7.15 2.07
N GLU A 159 16.64 -5.85 2.21
CA GLU A 159 17.56 -4.83 2.73
C GLU A 159 17.89 -5.03 4.20
N SER A 160 16.93 -5.51 4.99
CA SER A 160 17.13 -5.90 6.39
C SER A 160 17.74 -7.30 6.56
N TYR A 161 18.22 -7.94 5.48
CA TYR A 161 18.79 -9.30 5.48
C TYR A 161 17.83 -10.39 5.99
N ASN A 162 16.53 -10.14 5.98
CA ASN A 162 15.51 -11.09 6.41
C ASN A 162 14.95 -11.90 5.22
N VAL A 163 15.79 -12.77 4.67
CA VAL A 163 15.45 -13.60 3.50
C VAL A 163 14.23 -14.52 3.73
N PRO A 164 14.04 -15.14 4.92
CA PRO A 164 12.83 -15.93 5.18
C PRO A 164 11.55 -15.15 5.02
N GLU A 165 11.47 -13.92 5.56
CA GLU A 165 10.27 -13.08 5.41
C GLU A 165 10.10 -12.59 3.97
N ALA A 166 11.17 -12.23 3.27
CA ALA A 166 11.10 -11.90 1.84
C ALA A 166 10.49 -13.05 1.01
N ASN A 167 10.87 -14.30 1.31
CA ASN A 167 10.29 -15.47 0.64
C ASN A 167 8.82 -15.69 0.99
N LYS A 168 8.40 -15.42 2.23
CA LYS A 168 6.98 -15.46 2.62
C LYS A 168 6.17 -14.42 1.85
N GLU A 169 6.69 -13.21 1.70
CA GLU A 169 6.05 -12.15 0.91
C GLU A 169 5.91 -12.53 -0.57
N ILE A 170 6.95 -13.14 -1.17
CA ILE A 170 6.87 -13.66 -2.56
C ILE A 170 5.79 -14.73 -2.69
N TYR A 171 5.70 -15.63 -1.71
CA TYR A 171 4.66 -16.67 -1.70
C TYR A 171 3.26 -16.05 -1.54
N ALA A 172 3.09 -15.12 -0.59
CA ALA A 172 1.83 -14.43 -0.36
C ALA A 172 1.38 -13.63 -1.61
N LEU A 173 2.30 -12.97 -2.30
CA LEU A 173 2.03 -12.29 -3.57
C LEU A 173 1.52 -13.25 -4.64
N ARG A 174 2.09 -14.45 -4.75
CA ARG A 174 1.59 -15.49 -5.69
C ARG A 174 0.16 -15.91 -5.35
N GLN A 175 -0.12 -16.18 -4.08
CA GLN A 175 -1.47 -16.55 -3.62
C GLN A 175 -2.48 -15.41 -3.85
N PHE A 176 -2.08 -14.18 -3.55
CA PHE A 176 -2.89 -12.98 -3.77
C PHE A 176 -3.28 -12.85 -5.25
N ARG A 177 -2.32 -12.96 -6.17
CA ARG A 177 -2.59 -12.91 -7.62
C ARG A 177 -3.50 -14.04 -8.10
N GLN A 178 -3.34 -15.24 -7.57
CA GLN A 178 -4.18 -16.39 -7.93
C GLN A 178 -5.61 -16.24 -7.43
N SER A 179 -5.80 -15.72 -6.22
CA SER A 179 -7.14 -15.51 -5.64
C SER A 179 -7.96 -14.49 -6.44
N PHE A 180 -7.32 -13.40 -6.89
CA PHE A 180 -8.00 -12.38 -7.68
C PHE A 180 -8.38 -12.82 -9.10
N LYS A 181 -7.62 -13.74 -9.73
CA LYS A 181 -7.98 -14.28 -11.05
C LYS A 181 -9.29 -15.07 -11.06
N LYS A 182 -9.78 -15.48 -9.88
CA LYS A 182 -11.06 -16.16 -9.73
C LYS A 182 -12.24 -15.20 -9.52
N ASP A 183 -11.96 -13.95 -9.13
CA ASP A 183 -12.95 -12.94 -8.77
C ASP A 183 -13.17 -11.90 -9.89
N ILE A 184 -12.29 -11.89 -10.90
CA ILE A 184 -12.32 -11.03 -12.11
C ILE A 184 -12.67 -11.85 -13.33
#